data_2437c180e90db66f40cd0447c4de1014
#
_entry.id   2437c180e90db66f40cd0447c4de1014
#
_cell.length_a   1.000
_cell.length_b   1.000
_cell.length_c   1.000
_cell.angle_alpha   90.00
_cell.angle_beta   90.00
_cell.angle_gamma   90.00
#
_symmetry.space_group_name_H-M   'P 1'
#
loop_
_entity.id
_entity.type
_entity.pdbx_description
1 polymer ?
#
loop_
_entity_poly.entity_id
_entity_poly.type
_entity_poly.pdbx_seq_one_letter_code
_entity_poly.pdbx_strand_id
1 'polypeptide(L)'
;ASDVYKRQILALWVGALILVAIVHVKVLPESGITNVKPYQQYFGRYIFFFLMGQAQTLITVLGEIFYIKIQCPHPFLYWLAAAISSLVFTLFIYSLTVAFGNVGEALAVIVMVIQVAGAGGTFPIETLPQVYRNIYKYLPFPYGMNAMRECIGGMYGHNYIRYLAVMGIYVIISLIIGLALAVPFRKMNEKIEHSKQKSDVMI
;
A
#
# COMPACT_ATOMS: atom_id res chain seq x y z
N ALA A 1 8.81 -10.49 -20.10
CA ALA A 1 9.27 -9.30 -19.36
C ALA A 1 8.12 -8.37 -18.99
N SER A 2 7.10 -8.20 -19.82
CA SER A 2 6.01 -7.23 -19.57
C SER A 2 5.11 -7.54 -18.36
N ASP A 3 5.11 -8.75 -17.85
CA ASP A 3 4.23 -9.16 -16.74
C ASP A 3 4.93 -9.18 -15.37
N VAL A 4 6.26 -9.12 -15.32
CA VAL A 4 7.01 -9.22 -14.08
C VAL A 4 6.72 -8.02 -13.16
N TYR A 5 6.85 -6.80 -13.68
CA TYR A 5 6.58 -5.60 -12.89
C TYR A 5 5.11 -5.49 -12.44
N LYS A 6 4.15 -6.05 -13.21
CA LYS A 6 2.74 -6.12 -12.79
C LYS A 6 2.55 -7.05 -11.61
N ARG A 7 3.18 -8.23 -11.66
CA ARG A 7 3.15 -9.21 -10.55
C ARG A 7 3.85 -8.67 -9.32
N GLN A 8 4.98 -7.98 -9.50
CA GLN A 8 5.72 -7.36 -8.39
C GLN A 8 4.86 -6.32 -7.68
N ILE A 9 4.26 -5.38 -8.40
CA ILE A 9 3.38 -4.36 -7.82
C ILE A 9 2.19 -4.99 -7.08
N LEU A 10 1.58 -6.02 -7.66
CA LEU A 10 0.49 -6.76 -7.01
C LEU A 10 0.97 -7.44 -5.73
N ALA A 11 2.12 -8.09 -5.77
CA ALA A 11 2.69 -8.75 -4.59
C ALA A 11 2.96 -7.77 -3.44
N LEU A 12 3.45 -6.57 -3.75
CA LEU A 12 3.68 -5.52 -2.75
C LEU A 12 2.37 -5.05 -2.10
N TRP A 13 1.31 -4.88 -2.87
CA TRP A 13 0.00 -4.48 -2.33
C TRP A 13 -0.63 -5.57 -1.48
N VAL A 14 -0.65 -6.80 -1.99
CA VAL A 14 -1.20 -7.96 -1.27
C VAL A 14 -0.42 -8.22 0.01
N GLY A 15 0.91 -8.13 -0.04
CA GLY A 15 1.75 -8.27 1.15
C GLY A 15 1.45 -7.21 2.21
N ALA A 16 1.23 -5.96 1.80
CA ALA A 16 0.84 -4.89 2.71
C ALA A 16 -0.55 -5.15 3.33
N LEU A 17 -1.52 -5.65 2.56
CA LEU A 17 -2.84 -6.05 3.07
C LEU A 17 -2.75 -7.17 4.09
N ILE A 18 -2.01 -8.24 3.78
CA ILE A 18 -1.83 -9.38 4.67
C ILE A 18 -1.14 -8.93 5.96
N LEU A 19 -0.12 -8.09 5.85
CA LEU A 19 0.61 -7.58 7.00
C LEU A 19 -0.31 -6.79 7.95
N VAL A 20 -1.15 -5.91 7.41
CA VAL A 20 -2.11 -5.11 8.20
C VAL A 20 -3.21 -5.99 8.79
N ALA A 21 -3.65 -7.03 8.09
CA ALA A 21 -4.66 -7.97 8.58
C ALA A 21 -4.16 -8.85 9.73
N ILE A 22 -2.87 -9.27 9.69
CA ILE A 22 -2.30 -10.13 10.72
C ILE A 22 -1.81 -9.33 11.92
N VAL A 23 -1.19 -8.16 11.67
CA VAL A 23 -0.57 -7.34 12.71
C VAL A 23 -1.49 -6.18 13.06
N HIS A 24 -1.94 -6.14 14.31
CA HIS A 24 -2.78 -5.06 14.78
C HIS A 24 -2.12 -3.69 14.60
N VAL A 25 -2.81 -2.76 13.95
CA VAL A 25 -2.34 -1.39 13.74
C VAL A 25 -2.42 -0.53 15.00
N LYS A 26 -3.28 -0.90 15.94
CA LYS A 26 -3.42 -0.21 17.24
C LYS A 26 -2.35 -0.66 18.23
N VAL A 27 -1.78 0.29 18.96
CA VAL A 27 -0.90 0.01 20.10
C VAL A 27 -1.78 -0.37 21.29
N LEU A 28 -1.53 -1.57 21.85
CA LEU A 28 -2.25 -2.02 23.04
C LEU A 28 -1.79 -1.20 24.27
N PRO A 29 -2.72 -0.82 25.17
CA PRO A 29 -2.41 0.00 26.35
C PRO A 29 -1.53 -0.71 27.41
N GLU A 30 -1.31 -2.00 27.27
CA GLU A 30 -0.52 -2.82 28.21
C GLU A 30 0.98 -2.52 28.22
N SER A 31 1.49 -1.70 27.34
CA SER A 31 2.92 -1.40 27.21
C SER A 31 3.50 -0.47 28.29
N GLY A 32 2.74 -0.12 29.35
CA GLY A 32 3.23 0.70 30.47
C GLY A 32 3.61 2.16 30.10
N ILE A 33 3.43 2.55 28.87
CA ILE A 33 3.78 3.88 28.35
C ILE A 33 2.52 4.75 28.38
N THR A 34 2.36 5.54 29.42
CA THR A 34 1.12 6.27 29.73
C THR A 34 0.99 7.66 29.08
N ASN A 35 2.00 8.16 28.36
CA ASN A 35 2.00 9.56 27.90
C ASN A 35 2.47 9.73 26.45
N VAL A 36 2.00 8.87 25.52
CA VAL A 36 2.39 8.93 24.12
C VAL A 36 1.39 9.75 23.31
N LYS A 37 1.87 10.73 22.58
CA LYS A 37 1.02 11.53 21.69
C LYS A 37 0.53 10.68 20.48
N PRO A 38 -0.67 10.93 19.93
CA PRO A 38 -1.25 10.12 18.85
C PRO A 38 -0.33 9.97 17.63
N TYR A 39 0.38 11.02 17.24
CA TYR A 39 1.32 10.96 16.10
C TYR A 39 2.53 10.08 16.39
N GLN A 40 3.00 10.01 17.64
CA GLN A 40 4.10 9.15 18.05
C GLN A 40 3.69 7.66 17.98
N GLN A 41 2.48 7.34 18.40
CA GLN A 41 1.90 6.00 18.28
C GLN A 41 1.78 5.61 16.80
N TYR A 42 1.29 6.53 15.96
CA TYR A 42 1.12 6.31 14.53
C TYR A 42 2.46 5.99 13.86
N PHE A 43 3.47 6.85 14.00
CA PHE A 43 4.78 6.63 13.36
C PHE A 43 5.56 5.48 14.00
N GLY A 44 5.53 5.35 15.32
CA GLY A 44 6.21 4.25 16.02
C GLY A 44 5.70 2.88 15.58
N ARG A 45 4.39 2.75 15.40
CA ARG A 45 3.80 1.49 14.90
C ARG A 45 4.07 1.29 13.42
N TYR A 46 4.02 2.37 12.61
CA TYR A 46 4.29 2.30 11.18
C TYR A 46 5.72 1.84 10.85
N ILE A 47 6.71 2.13 11.67
CA ILE A 47 8.09 1.68 11.45
C ILE A 47 8.16 0.17 11.25
N PHE A 48 7.40 -0.61 12.02
CA PHE A 48 7.33 -2.05 11.85
C PHE A 48 6.78 -2.45 10.47
N PHE A 49 5.68 -1.83 10.05
CA PHE A 49 5.08 -2.09 8.73
C PHE A 49 6.02 -1.70 7.59
N PHE A 50 6.72 -0.58 7.75
CA PHE A 50 7.74 -0.14 6.80
C PHE A 50 8.87 -1.15 6.67
N LEU A 51 9.47 -1.60 7.78
CA LEU A 51 10.58 -2.55 7.76
C LEU A 51 10.17 -3.89 7.14
N MET A 52 8.99 -4.41 7.48
CA MET A 52 8.48 -5.65 6.91
C MET A 52 8.18 -5.50 5.41
N GLY A 53 7.60 -4.38 4.99
CA GLY A 53 7.38 -4.08 3.57
C GLY A 53 8.68 -3.96 2.79
N GLN A 54 9.73 -3.34 3.35
CA GLN A 54 11.05 -3.26 2.71
C GLN A 54 11.75 -4.62 2.64
N ALA A 55 11.64 -5.46 3.67
CA ALA A 55 12.15 -6.82 3.64
C ALA A 55 11.48 -7.66 2.55
N GLN A 56 10.14 -7.58 2.43
CA GLN A 56 9.41 -8.22 1.34
C GLN A 56 9.89 -7.73 -0.03
N THR A 57 10.03 -6.41 -0.20
CA THR A 57 10.50 -5.81 -1.44
C THR A 57 11.89 -6.32 -1.83
N LEU A 58 12.81 -6.37 -0.87
CA LEU A 58 14.16 -6.86 -1.11
C LEU A 58 14.15 -8.33 -1.58
N ILE A 59 13.42 -9.19 -0.89
CA ILE A 59 13.31 -10.61 -1.23
C ILE A 59 12.71 -10.80 -2.64
N THR A 60 11.63 -10.09 -2.94
CA THR A 60 10.94 -10.25 -4.24
C THR A 60 11.79 -9.73 -5.39
N VAL A 61 12.41 -8.56 -5.26
CA VAL A 61 13.29 -7.98 -6.29
C VAL A 61 14.53 -8.83 -6.51
N LEU A 62 15.16 -9.32 -5.45
CA LEU A 62 16.30 -10.24 -5.57
C LEU A 62 15.88 -11.55 -6.26
N GLY A 63 14.71 -12.10 -5.90
CA GLY A 63 14.14 -13.27 -6.56
C GLY A 63 13.91 -13.04 -8.06
N GLU A 64 13.41 -11.88 -8.46
CA GLU A 64 13.22 -11.54 -9.87
C GLU A 64 14.54 -11.40 -10.62
N ILE A 65 15.54 -10.75 -10.05
CA ILE A 65 16.84 -10.53 -10.68
C ILE A 65 17.65 -11.83 -10.76
N PHE A 66 17.77 -12.58 -9.64
CA PHE A 66 18.67 -13.73 -9.56
C PHE A 66 18.02 -15.05 -9.96
N TYR A 67 16.75 -15.26 -9.59
CA TYR A 67 16.05 -16.52 -9.82
C TYR A 67 15.31 -16.51 -11.16
N ILE A 68 14.53 -15.48 -11.44
CA ILE A 68 13.79 -15.33 -12.71
C ILE A 68 14.72 -14.82 -13.82
N LYS A 69 15.85 -14.18 -13.45
CA LYS A 69 16.86 -13.63 -14.37
C LYS A 69 16.27 -12.62 -15.34
N ILE A 70 15.48 -11.67 -14.81
CA ILE A 70 14.96 -10.59 -15.63
C ILE A 70 16.12 -9.73 -16.19
N GLN A 71 16.00 -9.37 -17.46
CA GLN A 71 16.93 -8.42 -18.07
C GLN A 71 16.53 -7.02 -17.65
N CYS A 72 17.20 -6.48 -16.60
CA CYS A 72 16.97 -5.14 -16.11
C CYS A 72 18.26 -4.32 -16.24
N PRO A 73 18.31 -3.35 -17.18
CA PRO A 73 19.49 -2.49 -17.35
C PRO A 73 19.82 -1.66 -16.10
N HIS A 74 18.82 -1.33 -15.30
CA HIS A 74 18.96 -0.49 -14.11
C HIS A 74 18.41 -1.17 -12.84
N PRO A 75 19.07 -2.21 -12.30
CA PRO A 75 18.53 -3.00 -11.19
C PRO A 75 18.36 -2.20 -9.89
N PHE A 76 19.25 -1.24 -9.62
CA PHE A 76 19.14 -0.37 -8.46
C PHE A 76 17.91 0.54 -8.53
N LEU A 77 17.65 1.15 -9.69
CA LEU A 77 16.47 2.00 -9.88
C LEU A 77 15.18 1.19 -9.87
N TYR A 78 15.22 -0.05 -10.34
CA TYR A 78 14.12 -0.99 -10.24
C TYR A 78 13.77 -1.31 -8.77
N TRP A 79 14.79 -1.65 -7.98
CA TRP A 79 14.63 -1.85 -6.55
C TRP A 79 14.12 -0.58 -5.85
N LEU A 80 14.63 0.60 -6.19
CA LEU A 80 14.20 1.87 -5.61
C LEU A 80 12.72 2.15 -5.92
N ALA A 81 12.27 1.93 -7.15
CA ALA A 81 10.86 2.06 -7.52
C ALA A 81 9.97 1.09 -6.74
N ALA A 82 10.41 -0.16 -6.56
CA ALA A 82 9.72 -1.16 -5.75
C ALA A 82 9.67 -0.75 -4.27
N ALA A 83 10.77 -0.25 -3.71
CA ALA A 83 10.87 0.19 -2.33
C ALA A 83 9.95 1.40 -2.05
N ILE A 84 9.89 2.37 -2.94
CA ILE A 84 8.98 3.52 -2.83
C ILE A 84 7.53 3.07 -2.98
N SER A 85 7.23 2.16 -3.90
CA SER A 85 5.90 1.59 -4.05
C SER A 85 5.44 0.86 -2.80
N SER A 86 6.32 0.05 -2.20
CA SER A 86 6.05 -0.64 -0.94
C SER A 86 5.79 0.32 0.20
N LEU A 87 6.59 1.39 0.32
CA LEU A 87 6.38 2.45 1.32
C LEU A 87 5.00 3.08 1.15
N VAL A 88 4.63 3.47 -0.07
CA VAL A 88 3.34 4.09 -0.36
C VAL A 88 2.18 3.14 -0.06
N PHE A 89 2.27 1.89 -0.48
CA PHE A 89 1.20 0.91 -0.28
C PHE A 89 1.01 0.55 1.18
N THR A 90 2.10 0.27 1.90
CA THR A 90 2.03 -0.01 3.34
C THR A 90 1.49 1.18 4.12
N LEU A 91 1.94 2.39 3.80
CA LEU A 91 1.48 3.62 4.45
C LEU A 91 0.00 3.90 4.16
N PHE A 92 -0.43 3.72 2.91
CA PHE A 92 -1.81 3.96 2.50
C PHE A 92 -2.79 2.98 3.18
N ILE A 93 -2.49 1.68 3.14
CA ILE A 93 -3.32 0.65 3.74
C ILE A 93 -3.31 0.78 5.27
N TYR A 94 -2.15 1.02 5.87
CA TYR A 94 -2.02 1.27 7.30
C TYR A 94 -2.84 2.48 7.74
N SER A 95 -2.78 3.59 7.01
CA SER A 95 -3.54 4.81 7.30
C SER A 95 -5.04 4.61 7.19
N LEU A 96 -5.51 3.89 6.16
CA LEU A 96 -6.93 3.53 6.02
C LEU A 96 -7.40 2.69 7.22
N THR A 97 -6.60 1.72 7.64
CA THR A 97 -6.95 0.85 8.76
C THR A 97 -6.91 1.60 10.10
N VAL A 98 -5.94 2.49 10.30
CA VAL A 98 -5.88 3.35 11.50
C VAL A 98 -7.10 4.27 11.58
N ALA A 99 -7.50 4.86 10.44
CA ALA A 99 -8.63 5.79 10.39
C ALA A 99 -9.99 5.10 10.51
N PHE A 100 -10.21 4.00 9.79
CA PHE A 100 -11.53 3.38 9.60
C PHE A 100 -11.64 1.96 10.15
N GLY A 101 -10.58 1.40 10.75
CA GLY A 101 -10.58 0.03 11.27
C GLY A 101 -10.82 -1.01 10.16
N ASN A 102 -11.64 -2.01 10.43
CA ASN A 102 -11.96 -3.08 9.48
C ASN A 102 -12.58 -2.57 8.17
N VAL A 103 -13.30 -1.43 8.22
CA VAL A 103 -13.83 -0.78 7.01
C VAL A 103 -12.69 -0.27 6.14
N GLY A 104 -11.59 0.22 6.73
CA GLY A 104 -10.40 0.64 6.02
C GLY A 104 -9.70 -0.52 5.30
N GLU A 105 -9.62 -1.69 5.93
CA GLU A 105 -9.10 -2.90 5.29
C GLU A 105 -9.98 -3.33 4.10
N ALA A 106 -11.29 -3.32 4.27
CA ALA A 106 -12.23 -3.63 3.20
C ALA A 106 -12.12 -2.65 2.03
N LEU A 107 -11.95 -1.36 2.30
CA LEU A 107 -11.70 -0.34 1.27
C LEU A 107 -10.39 -0.61 0.52
N ALA A 108 -9.33 -1.00 1.23
CA ALA A 108 -8.04 -1.34 0.61
C ALA A 108 -8.15 -2.56 -0.31
N VAL A 109 -8.99 -3.55 0.02
CA VAL A 109 -9.30 -4.70 -0.85
C VAL A 109 -10.07 -4.25 -2.09
N ILE A 110 -11.08 -3.40 -1.95
CA ILE A 110 -11.86 -2.85 -3.08
C ILE A 110 -10.94 -2.07 -4.03
N VAL A 111 -10.08 -1.21 -3.48
CA VAL A 111 -9.08 -0.46 -4.26
C VAL A 111 -8.14 -1.42 -4.99
N MET A 112 -7.70 -2.52 -4.35
CA MET A 112 -6.89 -3.54 -4.99
C MET A 112 -7.60 -4.15 -6.20
N VAL A 113 -8.85 -4.55 -6.06
CA VAL A 113 -9.62 -5.16 -7.16
C VAL A 113 -9.72 -4.19 -8.35
N ILE A 114 -9.99 -2.92 -8.11
CA ILE A 114 -10.05 -1.89 -9.15
C ILE A 114 -8.68 -1.73 -9.83
N GLN A 115 -7.60 -1.71 -9.06
CA GLN A 115 -6.24 -1.56 -9.58
C GLN A 115 -5.79 -2.76 -10.42
N VAL A 116 -6.06 -3.96 -9.96
CA VAL A 116 -5.73 -5.20 -10.69
C VAL A 116 -6.50 -5.29 -12.00
N ALA A 117 -7.79 -4.98 -11.97
CA ALA A 117 -8.61 -4.93 -13.17
C ALA A 117 -8.08 -3.87 -14.16
N GLY A 118 -7.77 -2.67 -13.66
CA GLY A 118 -7.25 -1.56 -14.48
C GLY A 118 -5.82 -1.78 -15.01
N ALA A 119 -5.01 -2.60 -14.35
CA ALA A 119 -3.64 -2.90 -14.79
C ALA A 119 -3.56 -3.83 -16.03
N GLY A 120 -4.68 -4.32 -16.52
CA GLY A 120 -4.71 -5.25 -17.66
C GLY A 120 -4.12 -6.61 -17.31
N GLY A 121 -4.25 -7.05 -16.05
CA GLY A 121 -3.73 -8.35 -15.59
C GLY A 121 -4.51 -9.54 -16.17
N THR A 122 -5.82 -9.39 -16.31
CA THR A 122 -6.72 -10.42 -16.82
C THR A 122 -7.32 -10.08 -18.18
N PHE A 123 -7.59 -8.79 -18.42
CA PHE A 123 -8.18 -8.31 -19.68
C PHE A 123 -7.49 -7.03 -20.15
N PRO A 124 -7.44 -6.74 -21.46
CA PRO A 124 -6.99 -5.46 -21.98
C PRO A 124 -7.77 -4.30 -21.36
N ILE A 125 -7.09 -3.21 -20.99
CA ILE A 125 -7.69 -2.06 -20.32
C ILE A 125 -8.82 -1.41 -21.13
N GLU A 126 -8.78 -1.59 -22.46
CA GLU A 126 -9.77 -1.10 -23.41
C GLU A 126 -11.12 -1.79 -23.28
N THR A 127 -11.15 -3.02 -22.75
CA THR A 127 -12.37 -3.80 -22.56
C THR A 127 -13.11 -3.47 -21.27
N LEU A 128 -12.47 -2.70 -20.37
CA LEU A 128 -13.06 -2.29 -19.10
C LEU A 128 -14.04 -1.11 -19.28
N PRO A 129 -15.13 -1.08 -18.49
CA PRO A 129 -16.02 0.07 -18.45
C PRO A 129 -15.24 1.36 -18.17
N GLN A 130 -15.68 2.47 -18.80
CA GLN A 130 -14.98 3.74 -18.74
C GLN A 130 -14.79 4.28 -17.32
N VAL A 131 -15.68 3.93 -16.40
CA VAL A 131 -15.59 4.27 -14.97
C VAL A 131 -14.31 3.70 -14.35
N TYR A 132 -14.00 2.42 -14.58
CA TYR A 132 -12.79 1.79 -14.05
C TYR A 132 -11.52 2.40 -14.63
N ARG A 133 -11.50 2.70 -15.93
CA ARG A 133 -10.37 3.36 -16.58
C ARG A 133 -10.12 4.77 -16.04
N ASN A 134 -11.16 5.49 -15.68
CA ASN A 134 -11.04 6.81 -15.09
C ASN A 134 -10.53 6.77 -13.66
N ILE A 135 -11.06 5.86 -12.83
CA ILE A 135 -10.64 5.70 -11.43
C ILE A 135 -9.20 5.21 -11.35
N TYR A 136 -8.81 4.26 -12.20
CA TYR A 136 -7.46 3.68 -12.21
C TYR A 136 -6.35 4.72 -12.35
N LYS A 137 -6.57 5.79 -13.10
CA LYS A 137 -5.61 6.88 -13.28
C LYS A 137 -5.29 7.65 -11.99
N TYR A 138 -6.21 7.60 -11.01
CA TYR A 138 -6.07 8.29 -9.73
C TYR A 138 -5.59 7.39 -8.61
N LEU A 139 -5.15 6.18 -8.91
CA LEU A 139 -4.65 5.22 -7.93
C LEU A 139 -3.12 5.10 -8.02
N PRO A 140 -2.44 4.70 -6.92
CA PRO A 140 -0.97 4.65 -6.89
C PRO A 140 -0.35 3.53 -7.74
N PHE A 141 -1.09 2.47 -8.02
CA PHE A 141 -0.62 1.27 -8.69
C PHE A 141 0.00 1.53 -10.08
N PRO A 142 -0.65 2.30 -11.00
CA PRO A 142 -0.08 2.55 -12.33
C PRO A 142 1.25 3.31 -12.28
N TYR A 143 1.44 4.17 -11.30
CA TYR A 143 2.66 4.96 -11.19
C TYR A 143 3.86 4.11 -10.75
N GLY A 144 3.68 3.26 -9.73
CA GLY A 144 4.71 2.29 -9.34
C GLY A 144 5.03 1.31 -10.46
N MET A 145 4.00 0.78 -11.13
CA MET A 145 4.15 -0.12 -12.26
C MET A 145 4.92 0.52 -13.42
N ASN A 146 4.59 1.76 -13.78
CA ASN A 146 5.25 2.47 -14.87
C ASN A 146 6.69 2.84 -14.51
N ALA A 147 6.99 3.21 -13.26
CA ALA A 147 8.36 3.45 -12.82
C ALA A 147 9.23 2.19 -12.97
N MET A 148 8.73 1.02 -12.57
CA MET A 148 9.44 -0.24 -12.75
C MET A 148 9.60 -0.60 -14.23
N ARG A 149 8.56 -0.36 -15.04
CA ARG A 149 8.60 -0.60 -16.48
C ARG A 149 9.70 0.20 -17.18
N GLU A 150 9.91 1.47 -16.80
CA GLU A 150 11.00 2.30 -17.33
C GLU A 150 12.38 1.67 -17.07
N CYS A 151 12.56 0.99 -15.93
CA CYS A 151 13.83 0.34 -15.61
C CYS A 151 14.12 -0.91 -16.44
N ILE A 152 13.08 -1.58 -16.94
CA ILE A 152 13.20 -2.81 -17.75
C ILE A 152 13.20 -2.48 -19.25
N GLY A 153 12.29 -1.61 -19.69
CA GLY A 153 12.06 -1.30 -21.10
C GLY A 153 12.96 -0.18 -21.64
N GLY A 154 13.75 0.45 -20.79
CA GLY A 154 14.56 1.62 -21.11
C GLY A 154 13.95 2.91 -20.59
N MET A 155 14.79 3.73 -19.98
CA MET A 155 14.37 5.01 -19.39
C MET A 155 14.09 6.04 -20.49
N TYR A 156 12.87 6.59 -20.48
CA TYR A 156 12.46 7.62 -21.42
C TYR A 156 12.35 8.98 -20.74
N GLY A 157 13.29 9.86 -21.01
CA GLY A 157 13.30 11.23 -20.48
C GLY A 157 13.23 11.29 -18.96
N HIS A 158 12.31 12.10 -18.43
CA HIS A 158 12.10 12.28 -16.99
C HIS A 158 10.89 11.51 -16.43
N ASN A 159 10.36 10.56 -17.18
CA ASN A 159 9.14 9.82 -16.79
C ASN A 159 9.31 9.08 -15.45
N TYR A 160 10.45 8.43 -15.25
CA TYR A 160 10.75 7.72 -13.99
C TYR A 160 10.61 8.62 -12.76
N ILE A 161 11.27 9.80 -12.79
CA ILE A 161 11.22 10.77 -11.68
C ILE A 161 9.79 11.31 -11.51
N ARG A 162 9.08 11.55 -12.61
CA ARG A 162 7.68 12.01 -12.57
C ARG A 162 6.78 10.99 -11.89
N TYR A 163 6.92 9.71 -12.20
CA TYR A 163 6.14 8.66 -11.54
C TYR A 163 6.44 8.57 -10.04
N LEU A 164 7.72 8.66 -9.65
CA LEU A 164 8.10 8.69 -8.24
C LEU A 164 7.58 9.95 -7.52
N ALA A 165 7.58 11.10 -8.17
CA ALA A 165 7.02 12.33 -7.61
C ALA A 165 5.51 12.20 -7.35
N VAL A 166 4.76 11.58 -8.26
CA VAL A 166 3.34 11.29 -8.06
C VAL A 166 3.14 10.31 -6.89
N MET A 167 4.00 9.30 -6.75
CA MET A 167 3.97 8.41 -5.59
C MET A 167 4.18 9.18 -4.27
N GLY A 168 5.01 10.23 -4.27
CA GLY A 168 5.17 11.14 -3.14
C GLY A 168 3.88 11.86 -2.74
N ILE A 169 3.02 12.20 -3.69
CA ILE A 169 1.69 12.78 -3.40
C ILE A 169 0.83 11.80 -2.60
N TYR A 170 0.88 10.51 -2.92
CA TYR A 170 0.14 9.49 -2.16
C TYR A 170 0.67 9.29 -0.74
N VAL A 171 1.96 9.55 -0.49
CA VAL A 171 2.51 9.61 0.88
C VAL A 171 1.80 10.71 1.66
N ILE A 172 1.68 11.90 1.09
CA ILE A 172 0.99 13.04 1.73
C ILE A 172 -0.48 12.72 1.98
N ILE A 173 -1.18 12.17 1.00
CA ILE A 173 -2.59 11.76 1.12
C ILE A 173 -2.75 10.73 2.24
N SER A 174 -1.87 9.74 2.31
CA SER A 174 -1.89 8.69 3.34
C SER A 174 -1.66 9.26 4.73
N LEU A 175 -0.72 10.21 4.89
CA LEU A 175 -0.49 10.89 6.17
C LEU A 175 -1.68 11.74 6.60
N ILE A 176 -2.34 12.41 5.67
CA ILE A 176 -3.57 13.18 5.96
C ILE A 176 -4.66 12.22 6.45
N ILE A 177 -4.88 11.09 5.78
CA ILE A 177 -5.87 10.08 6.19
C ILE A 177 -5.52 9.55 7.59
N GLY A 178 -4.29 9.14 7.81
CA GLY A 178 -3.88 8.50 9.06
C GLY A 178 -3.81 9.44 10.26
N LEU A 179 -3.43 10.71 10.08
CA LEU A 179 -3.25 11.67 11.17
C LEU A 179 -4.46 12.58 11.37
N ALA A 180 -5.04 13.10 10.30
CA ALA A 180 -6.15 14.06 10.39
C ALA A 180 -7.51 13.37 10.52
N LEU A 181 -7.79 12.36 9.68
CA LEU A 181 -9.09 11.68 9.70
C LEU A 181 -9.22 10.65 10.82
N ALA A 182 -8.11 10.08 11.31
CA ALA A 182 -8.16 9.12 12.42
C ALA A 182 -8.74 9.74 13.73
N VAL A 183 -8.50 11.03 13.98
CA VAL A 183 -8.95 11.69 15.19
C VAL A 183 -10.48 11.74 15.32
N PRO A 184 -11.25 12.25 14.34
CA PRO A 184 -12.72 12.30 14.42
C PRO A 184 -13.37 10.90 14.38
N PHE A 185 -12.79 9.97 13.61
CA PHE A 185 -13.34 8.61 13.46
C PHE A 185 -12.98 7.67 14.61
N ARG A 186 -11.99 7.99 15.43
CA ARG A 186 -11.58 7.18 16.60
C ARG A 186 -12.73 6.94 17.56
N LYS A 187 -13.46 7.98 17.92
CA LYS A 187 -14.63 7.88 18.83
C LYS A 187 -15.76 7.03 18.25
N MET A 188 -15.91 7.06 16.93
CA MET A 188 -16.92 6.25 16.25
C MET A 188 -16.53 4.78 16.21
N ASN A 189 -15.26 4.49 15.91
CA ASN A 189 -14.73 3.13 15.92
C ASN A 189 -14.76 2.50 17.32
N GLU A 190 -14.44 3.25 18.37
CA GLU A 190 -14.56 2.79 19.77
C GLU A 190 -16.00 2.42 20.14
N LYS A 191 -17.00 3.20 19.69
CA LYS A 191 -18.42 2.87 19.90
C LYS A 191 -18.84 1.60 19.16
N ILE A 192 -18.35 1.38 17.94
CA ILE A 192 -18.65 0.20 17.12
C ILE A 192 -18.02 -1.05 17.77
N GLU A 193 -16.78 -0.96 18.23
CA GLU A 193 -16.10 -2.06 18.93
C GLU A 193 -16.81 -2.43 20.25
N HIS A 194 -17.20 -1.44 21.05
CA HIS A 194 -18.00 -1.67 22.27
C HIS A 194 -19.36 -2.31 21.98
N SER A 195 -20.00 -1.96 20.88
CA SER A 195 -21.27 -2.56 20.47
C SER A 195 -21.09 -4.02 20.03
N LYS A 196 -20.00 -4.34 19.34
CA LYS A 196 -19.64 -5.72 18.95
C LYS A 196 -19.34 -6.59 20.17
N GLN A 197 -18.53 -6.10 21.11
CA GLN A 197 -18.21 -6.84 22.33
C GLN A 197 -19.46 -7.12 23.19
N LYS A 198 -20.42 -6.20 23.24
CA LYS A 198 -21.70 -6.44 23.93
C LYS A 198 -22.55 -7.49 23.22
N SER A 199 -22.46 -7.58 21.90
CA SER A 199 -23.18 -8.60 21.11
C SER A 199 -22.57 -9.99 21.26
N ASP A 200 -21.24 -10.11 21.32
CA ASP A 200 -20.55 -11.38 21.51
C ASP A 200 -20.65 -11.94 22.94
N VAL A 201 -20.95 -11.09 23.92
CA VAL A 201 -21.17 -11.53 25.34
C VAL A 201 -22.60 -12.02 25.58
N MET A 202 -23.51 -11.81 24.62
CA MET A 202 -24.92 -12.25 24.72
C MET A 202 -25.21 -13.55 23.96
N ILE A 203 -24.20 -14.24 23.46
CA ILE A 203 -24.25 -15.60 22.92
C ILE A 203 -23.51 -16.54 23.87
#